data_9dfe9f05f160522658e8be0bacd92019
#
_entry.id   9dfe9f05f160522658e8be0bacd92019
#
_cell.length_a   1.000
_cell.length_b   1.000
_cell.length_c   1.000
_cell.angle_alpha   90.00
_cell.angle_beta   90.00
_cell.angle_gamma   90.00
#
_symmetry.space_group_name_H-M   'P 1'
#
loop_
_entity.id
_entity.type
_entity.pdbx_description
1 polymer ?
#
loop_
_entity_poly.entity_id
_entity_poly.type
_entity_poly.pdbx_seq_one_letter_code
_entity_poly.pdbx_strand_id
1 'polypeptide(L)'
;TTTWRSLQSEGSYGMNLWLDNQGVYINDFPADHYYSQYSTAPAEVPAYGDSVWVGSWPDGGDTMPGDLKGDGYGNGSFPHSKGRFMGRFALERHGNGINVGFVDGHTERVSVQGLWMLNWHKENVPNPNIELR
;
A
#
# COMPACT_ATOMS: atom_id res chain seq x y z
N THR A 1 -3.38 1.25 18.32
CA THR A 1 -3.26 0.80 16.92
C THR A 1 -4.38 1.39 16.07
N THR A 2 -4.03 1.98 14.96
CA THR A 2 -5.02 2.59 14.05
C THR A 2 -5.76 1.51 13.27
N THR A 3 -7.09 1.57 13.29
CA THR A 3 -7.94 0.73 12.45
C THR A 3 -8.74 1.62 11.52
N TRP A 4 -9.06 1.10 10.32
CA TRP A 4 -9.99 1.77 9.43
C TRP A 4 -11.41 1.28 9.69
N ARG A 5 -12.40 2.14 9.35
CA ARG A 5 -13.81 1.78 9.39
C ARG A 5 -14.47 2.20 8.08
N SER A 6 -15.27 1.33 7.54
CA SER A 6 -16.08 1.60 6.35
C SER A 6 -17.44 0.95 6.52
N LEU A 7 -18.51 1.75 6.51
CA LEU A 7 -19.89 1.29 6.73
C LEU A 7 -19.97 0.46 8.03
N GLN A 8 -20.16 -0.85 7.90
CA GLN A 8 -20.28 -1.77 9.05
C GLN A 8 -19.04 -2.62 9.27
N SER A 9 -17.94 -2.28 8.60
CA SER A 9 -16.70 -3.05 8.70
C SER A 9 -15.55 -2.19 9.21
N GLU A 10 -14.64 -2.82 9.93
CA GLU A 10 -13.40 -2.19 10.36
C GLU A 10 -12.24 -3.18 10.22
N GLY A 11 -11.03 -2.67 10.14
CA GLY A 11 -9.86 -3.52 10.01
C GLY A 11 -8.56 -2.74 10.13
N SER A 12 -7.44 -3.45 10.07
CA SER A 12 -6.10 -2.89 10.15
C SER A 12 -5.20 -3.31 8.99
N TYR A 13 -5.72 -4.09 8.06
CA TYR A 13 -5.03 -4.49 6.84
C TYR A 13 -5.74 -3.92 5.62
N GLY A 14 -4.97 -3.59 4.60
CA GLY A 14 -5.50 -3.13 3.33
C GLY A 14 -4.91 -3.93 2.17
N MET A 15 -5.62 -3.94 1.05
CA MET A 15 -5.21 -4.65 -0.15
C MET A 15 -4.41 -3.76 -1.10
N ASN A 16 -3.50 -4.38 -1.83
CA ASN A 16 -2.90 -3.77 -3.01
C ASN A 16 -3.94 -3.76 -4.14
N LEU A 17 -4.57 -2.62 -4.38
CA LEU A 17 -5.65 -2.51 -5.35
C LEU A 17 -5.17 -2.53 -6.81
N TRP A 18 -3.87 -2.51 -7.06
CA TRP A 18 -3.34 -2.79 -8.40
C TRP A 18 -3.57 -4.24 -8.84
N LEU A 19 -3.94 -5.12 -7.91
CA LEU A 19 -4.31 -6.51 -8.21
C LEU A 19 -5.78 -6.65 -8.63
N ASP A 20 -6.59 -5.62 -8.43
CA ASP A 20 -8.02 -5.64 -8.75
C ASP A 20 -8.27 -4.94 -10.09
N ASN A 21 -8.08 -5.66 -11.18
CA ASN A 21 -8.29 -5.13 -12.53
C ASN A 21 -9.77 -5.13 -12.96
N GLN A 22 -10.67 -5.51 -12.07
CA GLN A 22 -12.13 -5.49 -12.29
C GLN A 22 -12.85 -4.53 -11.33
N GLY A 23 -12.10 -3.83 -10.49
CA GLY A 23 -12.66 -2.97 -9.46
C GLY A 23 -13.38 -1.74 -10.00
N VAL A 24 -14.19 -1.12 -9.15
CA VAL A 24 -14.99 0.06 -9.53
C VAL A 24 -14.12 1.26 -9.91
N TYR A 25 -12.88 1.30 -9.46
CA TYR A 25 -11.95 2.40 -9.73
C TYR A 25 -10.98 2.09 -10.88
N ILE A 26 -11.23 1.03 -11.66
CA ILE A 26 -10.31 0.60 -12.73
C ILE A 26 -9.98 1.71 -13.73
N ASN A 27 -10.93 2.61 -13.99
CA ASN A 27 -10.76 3.70 -14.95
C ASN A 27 -10.14 4.98 -14.34
N ASP A 28 -9.92 5.02 -13.02
CA ASP A 28 -9.38 6.20 -12.35
C ASP A 28 -7.85 6.23 -12.35
N PHE A 29 -7.22 5.13 -12.76
CA PHE A 29 -5.77 4.95 -12.77
C PHE A 29 -5.32 4.36 -14.10
N PRO A 30 -4.03 4.50 -14.46
CA PRO A 30 -3.52 3.95 -15.71
C PRO A 30 -3.77 2.44 -15.82
N ALA A 31 -4.41 2.02 -16.91
CA ALA A 31 -4.79 0.63 -17.11
C ALA A 31 -3.58 -0.32 -17.19
N ASP A 32 -2.45 0.16 -17.70
CA ASP A 32 -1.22 -0.63 -17.84
C ASP A 32 -0.49 -0.86 -16.50
N HIS A 33 -0.90 -0.20 -15.43
CA HIS A 33 -0.35 -0.41 -14.09
C HIS A 33 -0.96 -1.62 -13.39
N TYR A 34 -2.19 -2.01 -13.75
CA TYR A 34 -2.84 -3.17 -13.13
C TYR A 34 -2.23 -4.48 -13.58
N TYR A 35 -2.05 -5.40 -12.65
CA TYR A 35 -1.65 -6.76 -12.97
C TYR A 35 -2.81 -7.52 -13.60
N SER A 36 -2.59 -8.08 -14.79
CA SER A 36 -3.55 -8.97 -15.43
C SER A 36 -3.29 -10.44 -15.12
N GLN A 37 -2.05 -10.75 -14.72
CA GLN A 37 -1.62 -12.09 -14.28
C GLN A 37 -0.67 -11.93 -13.11
N TYR A 38 -0.74 -12.87 -12.17
CA TYR A 38 0.07 -12.85 -10.94
C TYR A 38 1.27 -13.79 -11.00
N SER A 39 1.54 -14.37 -12.16
CA SER A 39 2.57 -15.39 -12.32
C SER A 39 3.99 -14.85 -12.46
N THR A 40 4.14 -13.55 -12.72
CA THR A 40 5.47 -12.94 -12.91
C THR A 40 5.97 -12.44 -11.57
N ALA A 41 7.00 -13.11 -11.03
CA ALA A 41 7.65 -12.76 -9.76
C ALA A 41 6.67 -12.60 -8.57
N PRO A 42 5.79 -13.60 -8.28
CA PRO A 42 4.76 -13.47 -7.24
C PRO A 42 5.32 -13.26 -5.83
N ALA A 43 6.57 -13.63 -5.58
CA ALA A 43 7.25 -13.39 -4.31
C ALA A 43 7.64 -11.92 -4.09
N GLU A 44 7.54 -11.09 -5.11
CA GLU A 44 7.93 -9.68 -5.07
C GLU A 44 6.75 -8.72 -5.14
N VAL A 45 5.54 -9.25 -5.36
CA VAL A 45 4.32 -8.45 -5.52
C VAL A 45 3.51 -8.48 -4.24
N PRO A 46 3.37 -7.34 -3.54
CA PRO A 46 2.54 -7.27 -2.34
C PRO A 46 1.07 -7.54 -2.66
N ALA A 47 0.41 -8.31 -1.81
CA ALA A 47 -1.03 -8.56 -1.90
C ALA A 47 -1.80 -7.73 -0.87
N TYR A 48 -1.29 -7.64 0.35
CA TYR A 48 -1.92 -6.87 1.43
C TYR A 48 -0.86 -6.48 2.46
N GLY A 49 -1.20 -5.53 3.34
CA GLY A 49 -0.33 -5.12 4.43
C GLY A 49 -1.09 -4.35 5.49
N ASP A 50 -0.44 -4.07 6.62
CA ASP A 50 -0.98 -3.15 7.60
C ASP A 50 -1.34 -1.84 6.91
N SER A 51 -2.51 -1.28 7.20
CA SER A 51 -3.02 -0.13 6.47
C SER A 51 -3.99 0.68 7.31
N VAL A 52 -4.13 1.96 6.98
CA VAL A 52 -5.16 2.85 7.55
C VAL A 52 -6.45 2.83 6.74
N TRP A 53 -6.52 2.04 5.66
CA TRP A 53 -7.72 1.90 4.83
C TRP A 53 -7.79 0.53 4.19
N VAL A 54 -8.94 0.20 3.59
CA VAL A 54 -9.23 -1.11 3.00
C VAL A 54 -8.32 -1.50 1.85
N GLY A 55 -7.67 -0.52 1.23
CA GLY A 55 -6.76 -0.74 0.12
C GLY A 55 -6.17 0.55 -0.40
N SER A 56 -5.24 0.41 -1.33
CA SER A 56 -4.57 1.56 -1.92
C SER A 56 -3.91 1.20 -3.25
N TRP A 57 -3.46 2.22 -3.96
CA TRP A 57 -2.73 2.12 -5.23
C TRP A 57 -1.31 2.72 -5.06
N PRO A 58 -0.40 2.05 -4.32
CA PRO A 58 0.93 2.60 -4.06
C PRO A 58 1.78 2.71 -5.32
N ASP A 59 2.66 3.70 -5.34
CA ASP A 59 3.61 3.93 -6.43
C ASP A 59 4.96 4.36 -5.87
N GLY A 60 6.04 3.92 -6.52
CA GLY A 60 7.40 4.29 -6.10
C GLY A 60 7.68 5.80 -6.16
N GLY A 61 6.87 6.55 -6.91
CA GLY A 61 6.92 8.01 -6.96
C GLY A 61 6.15 8.73 -5.86
N ASP A 62 5.45 7.99 -5.00
CA ASP A 62 4.67 8.59 -3.93
C ASP A 62 5.57 9.26 -2.88
N THR A 63 5.06 10.29 -2.22
CA THR A 63 5.79 11.00 -1.17
C THR A 63 5.70 10.25 0.16
N MET A 64 6.75 10.39 0.97
CA MET A 64 6.75 9.89 2.35
C MET A 64 5.76 10.70 3.19
N PRO A 65 4.80 10.06 3.89
CA PRO A 65 3.88 10.79 4.75
C PRO A 65 4.59 11.32 6.00
N GLY A 66 4.05 12.39 6.57
CA GLY A 66 4.56 12.94 7.82
C GLY A 66 4.09 12.17 9.06
N ASP A 67 2.95 11.50 8.99
CA ASP A 67 2.38 10.73 10.10
C ASP A 67 2.54 9.23 9.86
N LEU A 68 3.62 8.66 10.40
CA LEU A 68 3.92 7.23 10.25
C LEU A 68 3.19 6.34 11.26
N LYS A 69 2.50 6.94 12.24
CA LYS A 69 1.70 6.18 13.21
C LYS A 69 0.26 6.01 12.77
N GLY A 70 -0.19 6.87 11.85
CA GLY A 70 -1.55 6.86 11.36
C GLY A 70 -2.58 7.41 12.34
N ASP A 71 -2.17 7.97 13.47
CA ASP A 71 -3.07 8.46 14.51
C ASP A 71 -3.87 9.67 14.07
N GLY A 72 -3.33 10.46 13.12
CA GLY A 72 -4.00 11.62 12.55
C GLY A 72 -4.97 11.30 11.42
N TYR A 73 -5.15 10.03 11.07
CA TYR A 73 -5.95 9.63 9.92
C TYR A 73 -7.39 9.27 10.25
N GLY A 74 -7.86 9.64 11.44
CA GLY A 74 -9.28 9.49 11.77
C GLY A 74 -10.16 10.36 10.90
N ASN A 75 -11.45 10.01 10.80
CA ASN A 75 -12.47 10.81 10.11
C ASN A 75 -12.18 11.10 8.62
N GLY A 76 -11.51 10.17 7.93
CA GLY A 76 -11.28 10.29 6.49
C GLY A 76 -10.10 11.16 6.09
N SER A 77 -9.24 11.56 7.05
CA SER A 77 -8.06 12.37 6.75
C SER A 77 -6.86 11.57 6.25
N PHE A 78 -7.02 10.26 6.05
CA PHE A 78 -5.97 9.39 5.51
C PHE A 78 -5.58 9.78 4.07
N PRO A 79 -4.35 9.42 3.61
CA PRO A 79 -3.92 9.75 2.25
C PRO A 79 -4.86 9.18 1.18
N HIS A 80 -5.41 10.06 0.33
CA HIS A 80 -6.39 9.67 -0.69
C HIS A 80 -6.23 10.41 -2.01
N SER A 81 -5.07 10.99 -2.26
CA SER A 81 -4.78 11.68 -3.51
C SER A 81 -3.60 11.07 -4.24
N LYS A 82 -3.56 11.26 -5.56
CA LYS A 82 -2.47 10.79 -6.41
C LYS A 82 -1.12 11.30 -5.87
N GLY A 83 -0.12 10.42 -5.85
CA GLY A 83 1.20 10.72 -5.31
C GLY A 83 1.32 10.51 -3.79
N ARG A 84 0.26 10.05 -3.11
CA ARG A 84 0.23 9.88 -1.67
C ARG A 84 -0.28 8.51 -1.21
N PHE A 85 -0.63 7.62 -2.12
CA PHE A 85 -1.30 6.36 -1.77
C PHE A 85 -0.42 5.38 -0.99
N MET A 86 0.91 5.45 -1.14
CA MET A 86 1.82 4.65 -0.32
C MET A 86 1.65 4.98 1.17
N GLY A 87 1.26 6.20 1.50
CA GLY A 87 1.04 6.63 2.85
C GLY A 87 -0.02 5.85 3.62
N ARG A 88 -0.92 5.14 2.93
CA ARG A 88 -1.88 4.26 3.60
C ARG A 88 -1.23 3.02 4.21
N PHE A 89 -0.07 2.60 3.68
CA PHE A 89 0.72 1.46 4.16
C PHE A 89 1.97 1.90 4.94
N ALA A 90 2.44 3.13 4.77
CA ALA A 90 3.68 3.61 5.37
C ALA A 90 3.49 3.92 6.85
N LEU A 91 3.51 2.87 7.66
CA LEU A 91 3.20 2.92 9.10
C LEU A 91 4.32 2.26 9.91
N GLU A 92 4.52 2.75 11.13
CA GLU A 92 5.43 2.17 12.12
C GLU A 92 4.67 1.30 13.13
N ARG A 93 4.05 0.23 12.67
CA ARG A 93 3.25 -0.64 13.54
C ARG A 93 4.04 -1.74 14.23
N HIS A 94 5.04 -2.27 13.54
CA HIS A 94 5.85 -3.38 14.01
C HIS A 94 7.33 -2.97 14.03
N GLY A 95 7.65 -2.04 14.92
CA GLY A 95 8.92 -1.34 14.93
C GLY A 95 8.91 -0.21 13.90
N ASN A 96 9.78 -0.25 12.92
CA ASN A 96 9.87 0.76 11.87
C ASN A 96 9.20 0.33 10.55
N GLY A 97 8.21 -0.53 10.61
CA GLY A 97 7.59 -1.05 9.39
C GLY A 97 6.25 -1.73 9.63
N ILE A 98 5.83 -2.48 8.62
CA ILE A 98 4.57 -3.22 8.60
C ILE A 98 4.79 -4.67 8.21
N ASN A 99 3.79 -5.50 8.47
CA ASN A 99 3.72 -6.85 7.91
C ASN A 99 3.06 -6.79 6.55
N VAL A 100 3.67 -7.42 5.56
CA VAL A 100 3.19 -7.48 4.18
C VAL A 100 3.04 -8.94 3.77
N GLY A 101 1.87 -9.27 3.20
CA GLY A 101 1.63 -10.56 2.56
C GLY A 101 1.81 -10.41 1.05
N PHE A 102 2.45 -11.38 0.43
CA PHE A 102 2.77 -11.38 -1.00
C PHE A 102 1.89 -12.36 -1.78
N VAL A 103 1.85 -12.18 -3.09
CA VAL A 103 0.99 -12.98 -3.98
C VAL A 103 1.31 -14.48 -3.92
N ASP A 104 2.56 -14.85 -3.64
CA ASP A 104 2.95 -16.26 -3.47
C ASP A 104 2.52 -16.87 -2.12
N GLY A 105 1.91 -16.06 -1.25
CA GLY A 105 1.42 -16.52 0.07
C GLY A 105 2.38 -16.33 1.22
N HIS A 106 3.64 -15.93 0.98
CA HIS A 106 4.55 -15.65 2.09
C HIS A 106 4.29 -14.28 2.70
N THR A 107 4.75 -14.08 3.93
CA THR A 107 4.67 -12.81 4.63
C THR A 107 6.05 -12.41 5.13
N GLU A 108 6.31 -11.11 5.21
CA GLU A 108 7.52 -10.58 5.81
C GLU A 108 7.27 -9.21 6.42
N ARG A 109 8.09 -8.83 7.38
CA ARG A 109 8.09 -7.47 7.91
C ARG A 109 8.95 -6.60 6.99
N VAL A 110 8.36 -5.50 6.50
CA VAL A 110 9.01 -4.56 5.59
C VAL A 110 9.14 -3.22 6.29
N SER A 111 10.33 -2.63 6.27
CA SER A 111 10.53 -1.29 6.80
C SER A 111 9.72 -0.26 6.02
N VAL A 112 9.41 0.89 6.65
CA VAL A 112 8.67 1.96 5.98
C VAL A 112 9.34 2.32 4.65
N GLN A 113 10.66 2.55 4.65
CA GLN A 113 11.39 2.88 3.43
C GLN A 113 11.43 1.72 2.44
N GLY A 114 11.47 0.48 2.93
CA GLY A 114 11.45 -0.72 2.11
C GLY A 114 10.19 -0.86 1.26
N LEU A 115 9.08 -0.25 1.66
CA LEU A 115 7.84 -0.26 0.89
C LEU A 115 8.01 0.35 -0.50
N TRP A 116 8.89 1.34 -0.65
CA TRP A 116 9.17 1.98 -1.94
C TRP A 116 10.01 1.10 -2.88
N MET A 117 10.52 -0.03 -2.39
CA MET A 117 11.30 -0.99 -3.19
C MET A 117 10.46 -2.16 -3.71
N LEU A 118 9.20 -2.26 -3.29
CA LEU A 118 8.33 -3.38 -3.68
C LEU A 118 7.67 -3.14 -5.04
N ASN A 119 7.31 -4.22 -5.71
CA ASN A 119 6.68 -4.17 -7.03
C ASN A 119 5.15 -4.07 -6.90
N TRP A 120 4.68 -2.91 -6.43
CA TRP A 120 3.26 -2.67 -6.18
C TRP A 120 2.39 -2.79 -7.41
N HIS A 121 2.88 -2.29 -8.55
CA HIS A 121 2.15 -2.38 -9.82
C HIS A 121 3.09 -2.73 -10.98
N LYS A 122 2.50 -3.05 -12.12
CA LYS A 122 3.20 -3.59 -13.28
C LYS A 122 4.28 -2.66 -13.84
N GLU A 123 4.06 -1.35 -13.77
CA GLU A 123 5.00 -0.32 -14.26
C GLU A 123 5.75 0.39 -13.14
N ASN A 124 5.74 -0.18 -11.93
CA ASN A 124 6.35 0.48 -10.76
C ASN A 124 7.86 0.60 -10.91
N VAL A 125 8.36 1.80 -10.57
CA VAL A 125 9.80 2.06 -10.49
C VAL A 125 10.17 2.16 -9.02
N PRO A 126 10.92 1.20 -8.46
CA PRO A 126 11.37 1.26 -7.08
C PRO A 126 12.18 2.52 -6.79
N ASN A 127 12.02 3.09 -5.61
CA ASN A 127 12.71 4.31 -5.19
C ASN A 127 13.62 4.02 -3.99
N PRO A 128 14.92 3.74 -4.22
CA PRO A 128 15.87 3.45 -3.13
C PRO A 128 16.27 4.69 -2.33
N ASN A 129 15.91 5.88 -2.79
CA ASN A 129 16.37 7.14 -2.20
C ASN A 129 15.28 7.82 -1.36
N ILE A 130 14.19 7.14 -1.07
CA ILE A 130 13.13 7.70 -0.21
C ILE A 130 13.66 7.92 1.21
N GLU A 131 13.37 9.07 1.80
CA GLU A 131 13.83 9.44 3.13
C GLU A 131 12.66 9.57 4.09
N LEU A 132 12.89 9.21 5.36
CA LEU A 132 11.97 9.47 6.44
C LEU A 132 11.95 10.98 6.73
N ARG A 133 10.77 11.46 7.08
CA ARG A 133 10.58 12.87 7.45
C ARG A 133 10.56 13.04 8.96
#